data_477aa277a387899a7ab0ad1d4db57191
#
_entry.id   477aa277a387899a7ab0ad1d4db57191
#
_cell.length_a   1.000
_cell.length_b   1.000
_cell.length_c   1.000
_cell.angle_alpha   90.00
_cell.angle_beta   90.00
_cell.angle_gamma   90.00
#
_symmetry.space_group_name_H-M   'P 1'
#
loop_
_entity.id
_entity.type
_entity.pdbx_description
1 polymer ?
#
loop_
_entity_poly.entity_id
_entity_poly.type
_entity_poly.pdbx_seq_one_letter_code
_entity_poly.pdbx_strand_id
1 'polypeptide(L)'
;MGGRDYIPPLPPSERGTAPDRPDGVGLFRLAGWGWGFTIALFLVVGSVMLIGYLRDDPGRNPAPAAYRVAVCGAFAELSAGTEALERGVADRDDAVQREATMAEITERVDAASDALAGLPEWAPGRFLNELLGAQIITLSNGAAALESGPAEEDLEVARTADAEGREALSDARYGFTCDV
;
A
#
# COMPACT_ATOMS: atom_id res chain seq x y z
N MET A 1 -62.85 -75.11 -16.93
CA MET A 1 -62.08 -74.81 -18.18
C MET A 1 -61.06 -73.75 -17.81
N GLY A 2 -59.86 -74.22 -17.47
CA GLY A 2 -58.79 -73.31 -17.06
C GLY A 2 -57.81 -73.12 -18.21
N GLY A 3 -57.75 -71.92 -18.75
CA GLY A 3 -56.74 -71.54 -19.68
C GLY A 3 -55.44 -71.30 -18.95
N ARG A 4 -54.41 -72.12 -19.23
CA ARG A 4 -53.03 -71.80 -18.81
C ARG A 4 -52.44 -70.85 -19.76
N ASP A 5 -52.14 -69.64 -19.27
CA ASP A 5 -51.40 -68.62 -20.03
C ASP A 5 -49.96 -69.14 -20.26
N TYR A 6 -49.63 -69.37 -21.49
CA TYR A 6 -48.26 -69.72 -21.91
C TYR A 6 -47.40 -68.50 -21.88
N ILE A 7 -46.43 -68.44 -20.97
CA ILE A 7 -45.40 -67.42 -20.93
C ILE A 7 -44.21 -67.91 -21.79
N PRO A 8 -43.84 -67.27 -22.87
CA PRO A 8 -42.68 -67.66 -23.67
C PRO A 8 -41.39 -67.42 -22.89
N PRO A 9 -40.35 -68.26 -23.07
CA PRO A 9 -39.08 -68.11 -22.39
C PRO A 9 -38.41 -66.79 -22.94
N LEU A 10 -37.88 -66.00 -22.01
CA LEU A 10 -37.11 -64.78 -22.32
C LEU A 10 -35.88 -65.15 -23.17
N PRO A 11 -35.51 -64.34 -24.16
CA PRO A 11 -34.28 -64.55 -24.91
C PRO A 11 -33.05 -64.48 -24.01
N PRO A 12 -31.95 -65.18 -24.34
CA PRO A 12 -30.75 -65.17 -23.53
C PRO A 12 -30.24 -63.71 -23.49
N SER A 13 -30.18 -63.18 -22.25
CA SER A 13 -29.62 -61.88 -21.98
C SER A 13 -28.24 -61.82 -22.62
N GLU A 14 -28.04 -60.89 -23.52
CA GLU A 14 -26.71 -60.44 -23.95
C GLU A 14 -25.91 -60.16 -22.70
N ARG A 15 -24.88 -60.98 -22.43
CA ARG A 15 -23.91 -60.67 -21.40
C ARG A 15 -23.24 -59.40 -21.76
N GLY A 16 -23.74 -58.29 -21.24
CA GLY A 16 -23.06 -57.02 -21.33
C GLY A 16 -21.61 -57.26 -20.85
N THR A 17 -20.69 -57.04 -21.75
CA THR A 17 -19.27 -56.87 -21.43
C THR A 17 -19.20 -55.83 -20.33
N ALA A 18 -18.74 -56.26 -19.15
CA ALA A 18 -18.50 -55.31 -18.05
C ALA A 18 -17.63 -54.17 -18.60
N PRO A 19 -17.98 -52.90 -18.37
CA PRO A 19 -17.15 -51.82 -18.81
C PRO A 19 -15.79 -52.01 -18.18
N ASP A 20 -14.73 -52.01 -19.03
CA ASP A 20 -13.34 -52.00 -18.57
C ASP A 20 -13.24 -50.99 -17.45
N ARG A 21 -12.92 -51.43 -16.25
CA ARG A 21 -12.57 -50.53 -15.16
C ARG A 21 -11.35 -49.77 -15.63
N PRO A 22 -11.42 -48.43 -15.74
CA PRO A 22 -10.22 -47.68 -16.02
C PRO A 22 -9.21 -47.99 -14.94
N ASP A 23 -8.07 -48.51 -15.37
CA ASP A 23 -6.96 -48.88 -14.51
C ASP A 23 -6.69 -47.69 -13.57
N GLY A 24 -6.88 -47.90 -12.25
CA GLY A 24 -6.79 -46.87 -11.23
C GLY A 24 -5.39 -46.19 -11.12
N VAL A 25 -4.48 -46.59 -11.96
CA VAL A 25 -3.12 -46.04 -12.06
C VAL A 25 -3.09 -44.60 -12.62
N GLY A 26 -4.07 -44.21 -13.45
CA GLY A 26 -4.12 -42.86 -14.05
C GLY A 26 -4.54 -41.79 -13.03
N LEU A 27 -5.47 -42.12 -12.14
CA LEU A 27 -5.98 -41.14 -11.14
C LEU A 27 -4.93 -40.81 -10.06
N PHE A 28 -4.11 -41.77 -9.65
CA PHE A 28 -3.03 -41.53 -8.69
C PHE A 28 -1.87 -40.72 -9.28
N ARG A 29 -1.59 -40.84 -10.57
CA ARG A 29 -0.59 -39.99 -11.23
C ARG A 29 -1.04 -38.53 -11.32
N LEU A 30 -2.29 -38.27 -11.67
CA LEU A 30 -2.84 -36.90 -11.71
C LEU A 30 -2.94 -36.29 -10.31
N ALA A 31 -3.32 -37.07 -9.29
CA ALA A 31 -3.33 -36.61 -7.91
C ALA A 31 -1.92 -36.26 -7.40
N GLY A 32 -0.90 -37.05 -7.72
CA GLY A 32 0.49 -36.79 -7.33
C GLY A 32 1.03 -35.49 -7.95
N TRP A 33 0.70 -35.19 -9.19
CA TRP A 33 1.10 -33.94 -9.85
C TRP A 33 0.35 -32.73 -9.27
N GLY A 34 -0.93 -32.88 -8.91
CA GLY A 34 -1.70 -31.82 -8.26
C GLY A 34 -1.09 -31.42 -6.91
N TRP A 35 -0.70 -32.39 -6.08
CA TRP A 35 -0.07 -32.11 -4.80
C TRP A 35 1.31 -31.47 -4.95
N GLY A 36 2.13 -31.94 -5.90
CA GLY A 36 3.43 -31.36 -6.19
C GLY A 36 3.33 -29.91 -6.64
N PHE A 37 2.38 -29.60 -7.53
CA PHE A 37 2.13 -28.23 -7.98
C PHE A 37 1.60 -27.32 -6.84
N THR A 38 0.71 -27.83 -6.00
CA THR A 38 0.18 -27.08 -4.86
C THR A 38 1.29 -26.76 -3.85
N ILE A 39 2.15 -27.73 -3.52
CA ILE A 39 3.28 -27.51 -2.61
C ILE A 39 4.26 -26.49 -3.22
N ALA A 40 4.60 -26.62 -4.52
CA ALA A 40 5.48 -25.67 -5.20
C ALA A 40 4.90 -24.25 -5.20
N LEU A 41 3.59 -24.10 -5.44
CA LEU A 41 2.90 -22.82 -5.40
C LEU A 41 2.95 -22.21 -3.97
N PHE A 42 2.68 -23.00 -2.93
CA PHE A 42 2.79 -22.52 -1.55
C PHE A 42 4.21 -22.11 -1.17
N LEU A 43 5.22 -22.84 -1.64
CA LEU A 43 6.61 -22.48 -1.40
C LEU A 43 6.99 -21.17 -2.10
N VAL A 44 6.55 -20.97 -3.35
CA VAL A 44 6.81 -19.74 -4.10
C VAL A 44 6.08 -18.57 -3.45
N VAL A 45 4.78 -18.67 -3.20
CA VAL A 45 3.99 -17.60 -2.55
C VAL A 45 4.50 -17.32 -1.14
N GLY A 46 4.79 -18.35 -0.35
CA GLY A 46 5.36 -18.21 0.99
C GLY A 46 6.73 -17.54 0.97
N SER A 47 7.59 -17.87 -0.01
CA SER A 47 8.90 -17.25 -0.17
C SER A 47 8.78 -15.77 -0.56
N VAL A 48 7.89 -15.43 -1.49
CA VAL A 48 7.64 -14.04 -1.90
C VAL A 48 7.09 -13.23 -0.72
N MET A 49 6.11 -13.77 0.03
CA MET A 49 5.60 -13.12 1.23
C MET A 49 6.67 -12.95 2.32
N LEU A 50 7.49 -13.98 2.54
CA LEU A 50 8.59 -13.90 3.51
C LEU A 50 9.65 -12.87 3.10
N ILE A 51 10.03 -12.83 1.84
CA ILE A 51 10.97 -11.83 1.31
C ILE A 51 10.37 -10.42 1.47
N GLY A 52 9.10 -10.22 1.15
CA GLY A 52 8.39 -8.96 1.39
C GLY A 52 8.44 -8.56 2.86
N TYR A 53 8.02 -9.46 3.74
CA TYR A 53 8.04 -9.22 5.19
C TYR A 53 9.43 -8.89 5.73
N LEU A 54 10.48 -9.61 5.28
CA LEU A 54 11.86 -9.36 5.71
C LEU A 54 12.42 -8.05 5.14
N ARG A 55 11.97 -7.65 3.96
CA ARG A 55 12.38 -6.41 3.31
C ARG A 55 11.73 -5.19 3.96
N ASP A 56 10.49 -5.34 4.41
CA ASP A 56 9.69 -4.27 5.00
C ASP A 56 9.89 -4.15 6.54
N ASP A 57 10.71 -5.02 7.15
CA ASP A 57 11.05 -4.95 8.57
C ASP A 57 12.24 -3.99 8.80
N PRO A 58 12.02 -2.79 9.36
CA PRO A 58 13.10 -1.81 9.60
C PRO A 58 14.13 -2.28 10.63
N GLY A 59 13.78 -3.24 11.51
CA GLY A 59 14.73 -3.85 12.44
C GLY A 59 15.79 -4.70 11.74
N ARG A 60 15.48 -5.25 10.55
CA ARG A 60 16.40 -6.04 9.71
C ARG A 60 16.97 -5.27 8.53
N ASN A 61 16.31 -4.22 8.12
CA ASN A 61 16.69 -3.33 7.05
C ASN A 61 16.67 -1.88 7.55
N PRO A 62 17.69 -1.45 8.33
CA PRO A 62 17.71 -0.11 8.91
C PRO A 62 17.76 0.97 7.85
N ALA A 63 17.13 2.11 8.14
CA ALA A 63 17.08 3.25 7.24
C ALA A 63 18.50 3.75 6.90
N PRO A 64 18.83 3.90 5.61
CA PRO A 64 20.08 4.55 5.19
C PRO A 64 20.23 5.93 5.82
N ALA A 65 21.45 6.34 6.17
CA ALA A 65 21.68 7.65 6.76
C ALA A 65 21.16 8.80 5.88
N ALA A 66 21.40 8.70 4.56
CA ALA A 66 20.89 9.68 3.59
C ALA A 66 19.35 9.75 3.58
N TYR A 67 18.66 8.59 3.69
CA TYR A 67 17.21 8.54 3.79
C TYR A 67 16.71 9.28 5.02
N ARG A 68 17.30 9.00 6.20
CA ARG A 68 16.90 9.65 7.47
C ARG A 68 17.06 11.16 7.42
N VAL A 69 18.20 11.64 6.93
CA VAL A 69 18.46 13.08 6.82
C VAL A 69 17.47 13.76 5.89
N ALA A 70 17.20 13.16 4.72
CA ALA A 70 16.28 13.72 3.74
C ALA A 70 14.83 13.72 4.23
N VAL A 71 14.35 12.61 4.83
CA VAL A 71 12.98 12.52 5.36
C VAL A 71 12.76 13.49 6.52
N CYS A 72 13.71 13.57 7.47
CA CYS A 72 13.60 14.53 8.58
C CYS A 72 13.65 15.98 8.08
N GLY A 73 14.52 16.27 7.13
CA GLY A 73 14.58 17.60 6.50
C GLY A 73 13.30 17.96 5.77
N ALA A 74 12.78 17.07 4.91
CA ALA A 74 11.52 17.30 4.22
C ALA A 74 10.35 17.49 5.19
N PHE A 75 10.28 16.68 6.24
CA PHE A 75 9.22 16.80 7.24
C PHE A 75 9.30 18.14 7.99
N ALA A 76 10.49 18.61 8.36
CA ALA A 76 10.66 19.92 9.00
C ALA A 76 10.18 21.06 8.09
N GLU A 77 10.50 21.03 6.78
CA GLU A 77 10.02 22.01 5.82
C GLU A 77 8.49 21.96 5.67
N LEU A 78 7.89 20.77 5.59
CA LEU A 78 6.43 20.60 5.46
C LEU A 78 5.70 21.04 6.73
N SER A 79 6.25 20.75 7.93
CA SER A 79 5.70 21.28 9.19
C SER A 79 5.72 22.82 9.21
N ALA A 80 6.83 23.43 8.82
CA ALA A 80 6.93 24.89 8.71
C ALA A 80 5.96 25.45 7.65
N GLY A 81 5.75 24.72 6.55
CA GLY A 81 4.73 25.04 5.53
C GLY A 81 3.31 25.01 6.08
N THR A 82 3.00 24.04 6.95
CA THR A 82 1.69 23.95 7.62
C THR A 82 1.48 25.14 8.55
N GLU A 83 2.48 25.55 9.33
CA GLU A 83 2.43 26.73 10.18
C GLU A 83 2.29 28.02 9.34
N ALA A 84 2.94 28.10 8.17
CA ALA A 84 2.77 29.21 7.26
C ALA A 84 1.34 29.28 6.72
N LEU A 85 0.75 28.15 6.30
CA LEU A 85 -0.64 28.09 5.85
C LEU A 85 -1.61 28.53 6.96
N GLU A 86 -1.36 28.15 8.20
CA GLU A 86 -2.15 28.57 9.35
C GLU A 86 -2.13 30.10 9.54
N ARG A 87 -0.95 30.72 9.44
CA ARG A 87 -0.83 32.17 9.46
C ARG A 87 -1.57 32.83 8.29
N GLY A 88 -1.44 32.28 7.06
CA GLY A 88 -2.14 32.79 5.88
C GLY A 88 -3.64 32.75 5.98
N VAL A 89 -4.21 31.69 6.61
CA VAL A 89 -5.65 31.59 6.88
C VAL A 89 -6.07 32.62 7.93
N ALA A 90 -5.27 32.83 8.97
CA ALA A 90 -5.58 33.80 10.03
C ALA A 90 -5.54 35.26 9.52
N ASP A 91 -4.57 35.58 8.65
CA ASP A 91 -4.32 36.92 8.15
C ASP A 91 -4.83 37.14 6.71
N ARG A 92 -5.84 36.35 6.30
CA ARG A 92 -6.34 36.32 4.91
C ARG A 92 -6.79 37.65 4.32
N ASP A 93 -7.18 38.61 5.16
CA ASP A 93 -7.65 39.93 4.73
C ASP A 93 -6.51 40.88 4.34
N ASP A 94 -5.26 40.59 4.75
CA ASP A 94 -4.07 41.31 4.36
C ASP A 94 -3.46 40.73 3.09
N ALA A 95 -3.65 41.42 1.96
CA ALA A 95 -3.17 40.95 0.66
C ALA A 95 -1.65 40.82 0.59
N VAL A 96 -0.90 41.72 1.26
CA VAL A 96 0.58 41.70 1.25
C VAL A 96 1.08 40.52 2.07
N GLN A 97 0.49 40.30 3.25
CA GLN A 97 0.84 39.16 4.11
C GLN A 97 0.49 37.83 3.44
N ARG A 98 -0.65 37.77 2.78
CA ARG A 98 -1.09 36.57 2.06
C ARG A 98 -0.11 36.20 0.92
N GLU A 99 0.32 37.17 0.10
CA GLU A 99 1.29 36.91 -0.97
C GLU A 99 2.63 36.42 -0.40
N ALA A 100 3.12 37.06 0.67
CA ALA A 100 4.34 36.61 1.35
C ALA A 100 4.22 35.19 1.90
N THR A 101 3.09 34.86 2.49
CA THR A 101 2.81 33.50 3.02
C THR A 101 2.74 32.45 1.91
N MET A 102 2.10 32.75 0.78
CA MET A 102 2.05 31.86 -0.38
C MET A 102 3.46 31.57 -0.93
N ALA A 103 4.30 32.60 -1.02
CA ALA A 103 5.70 32.48 -1.44
C ALA A 103 6.49 31.57 -0.45
N GLU A 104 6.31 31.79 0.85
CA GLU A 104 6.94 30.96 1.89
C GLU A 104 6.49 29.49 1.77
N ILE A 105 5.18 29.21 1.64
CA ILE A 105 4.70 27.83 1.49
C ILE A 105 5.31 27.17 0.26
N THR A 106 5.36 27.90 -0.88
CA THR A 106 5.94 27.37 -2.11
C THR A 106 7.42 27.02 -1.92
N GLU A 107 8.21 27.90 -1.29
CA GLU A 107 9.61 27.65 -0.98
C GLU A 107 9.80 26.40 -0.11
N ARG A 108 8.96 26.23 0.92
CA ARG A 108 9.02 25.05 1.80
C ARG A 108 8.66 23.75 1.06
N VAL A 109 7.64 23.80 0.22
CA VAL A 109 7.21 22.66 -0.61
C VAL A 109 8.30 22.27 -1.59
N ASP A 110 8.94 23.24 -2.25
CA ASP A 110 10.04 22.99 -3.20
C ASP A 110 11.24 22.37 -2.47
N ALA A 111 11.63 22.93 -1.31
CA ALA A 111 12.73 22.39 -0.50
C ALA A 111 12.46 20.95 -0.03
N ALA A 112 11.23 20.64 0.40
CA ALA A 112 10.83 19.29 0.76
C ALA A 112 10.86 18.34 -0.44
N SER A 113 10.36 18.80 -1.59
CA SER A 113 10.36 18.01 -2.84
C SER A 113 11.77 17.70 -3.31
N ASP A 114 12.68 18.66 -3.26
CA ASP A 114 14.08 18.48 -3.62
C ASP A 114 14.79 17.50 -2.66
N ALA A 115 14.49 17.58 -1.36
CA ALA A 115 15.02 16.63 -0.38
C ALA A 115 14.55 15.19 -0.65
N LEU A 116 13.31 15.01 -1.11
CA LEU A 116 12.74 13.70 -1.42
C LEU A 116 13.13 13.16 -2.80
N ALA A 117 13.46 14.03 -3.78
CA ALA A 117 13.76 13.62 -5.16
C ALA A 117 14.98 12.68 -5.29
N GLY A 118 15.94 12.76 -4.37
CA GLY A 118 17.16 11.95 -4.36
C GLY A 118 17.14 10.79 -3.37
N LEU A 119 15.98 10.43 -2.80
CA LEU A 119 15.89 9.39 -1.78
C LEU A 119 16.34 8.03 -2.31
N PRO A 120 17.21 7.31 -1.59
CA PRO A 120 17.47 5.92 -1.87
C PRO A 120 16.20 5.08 -1.63
N GLU A 121 15.98 4.08 -2.48
CA GLU A 121 14.85 3.15 -2.27
C GLU A 121 15.03 2.40 -0.94
N TRP A 122 14.08 2.59 -0.04
CA TRP A 122 14.00 1.88 1.23
C TRP A 122 12.57 1.40 1.48
N ALA A 123 12.36 0.09 1.29
CA ALA A 123 11.01 -0.50 1.29
C ALA A 123 10.20 -0.23 2.58
N PRO A 124 10.79 -0.29 3.81
CA PRO A 124 10.05 0.03 5.03
C PRO A 124 9.56 1.49 5.09
N GLY A 125 10.21 2.39 4.35
CA GLY A 125 9.87 3.82 4.32
C GLY A 125 8.79 4.21 3.32
N ARG A 126 8.21 3.28 2.59
CA ARG A 126 7.20 3.58 1.55
C ARG A 126 6.05 4.42 2.09
N PHE A 127 5.51 4.04 3.25
CA PHE A 127 4.41 4.78 3.89
C PHE A 127 4.81 6.22 4.22
N LEU A 128 6.03 6.45 4.75
CA LEU A 128 6.53 7.80 5.01
C LEU A 128 6.63 8.64 3.72
N ASN A 129 7.12 8.04 2.65
CA ASN A 129 7.23 8.74 1.36
C ASN A 129 5.85 9.11 0.80
N GLU A 130 4.86 8.23 0.91
CA GLU A 130 3.48 8.48 0.51
C GLU A 130 2.85 9.60 1.36
N LEU A 131 3.06 9.57 2.67
CA LEU A 131 2.56 10.58 3.60
C LEU A 131 3.16 11.97 3.31
N LEU A 132 4.49 12.08 3.15
CA LEU A 132 5.15 13.34 2.82
C LEU A 132 4.74 13.85 1.42
N GLY A 133 4.59 12.95 0.45
CA GLY A 133 4.09 13.30 -0.87
C GLY A 133 2.65 13.85 -0.83
N ALA A 134 1.77 13.26 -0.02
CA ALA A 134 0.42 13.76 0.18
C ALA A 134 0.42 15.15 0.84
N GLN A 135 1.29 15.38 1.84
CA GLN A 135 1.42 16.66 2.51
C GLN A 135 1.93 17.78 1.56
N ILE A 136 2.87 17.46 0.66
CA ILE A 136 3.32 18.38 -0.42
C ILE A 136 2.14 18.82 -1.27
N ILE A 137 1.31 17.89 -1.73
CA ILE A 137 0.13 18.19 -2.55
C ILE A 137 -0.86 19.05 -1.77
N THR A 138 -1.12 18.72 -0.51
CA THR A 138 -2.04 19.46 0.35
C THR A 138 -1.58 20.91 0.57
N LEU A 139 -0.31 21.13 0.88
CA LEU A 139 0.23 22.47 1.07
C LEU A 139 0.23 23.29 -0.23
N SER A 140 0.52 22.66 -1.36
CA SER A 140 0.42 23.31 -2.67
C SER A 140 -1.01 23.76 -2.98
N ASN A 141 -2.01 22.90 -2.67
CA ASN A 141 -3.42 23.23 -2.81
C ASN A 141 -3.83 24.36 -1.85
N GLY A 142 -3.38 24.30 -0.58
CA GLY A 142 -3.63 25.34 0.42
C GLY A 142 -3.07 26.70 0.01
N ALA A 143 -1.86 26.74 -0.54
CA ALA A 143 -1.29 27.97 -1.09
C ALA A 143 -2.14 28.54 -2.23
N ALA A 144 -2.60 27.71 -3.17
CA ALA A 144 -3.49 28.14 -4.25
C ALA A 144 -4.87 28.58 -3.74
N ALA A 145 -5.38 27.95 -2.69
CA ALA A 145 -6.65 28.31 -2.05
C ALA A 145 -6.57 29.67 -1.34
N LEU A 146 -5.43 30.03 -0.74
CA LEU A 146 -5.22 31.38 -0.18
C LEU A 146 -5.37 32.50 -1.22
N GLU A 147 -5.06 32.21 -2.49
CA GLU A 147 -5.23 33.19 -3.59
C GLU A 147 -6.70 33.30 -4.02
N SER A 148 -7.41 32.17 -4.12
CA SER A 148 -8.69 32.10 -4.84
C SER A 148 -9.91 31.93 -3.95
N GLY A 149 -9.77 31.57 -2.67
CA GLY A 149 -10.91 31.26 -1.83
C GLY A 149 -10.58 30.81 -0.40
N PRO A 150 -11.50 30.08 0.23
CA PRO A 150 -11.29 29.56 1.58
C PRO A 150 -10.26 28.43 1.57
N ALA A 151 -9.23 28.55 2.40
CA ALA A 151 -8.15 27.56 2.56
C ALA A 151 -8.31 26.74 3.88
N GLU A 152 -9.42 26.90 4.59
CA GLU A 152 -9.66 26.28 5.90
C GLU A 152 -9.70 24.74 5.81
N GLU A 153 -10.25 24.18 4.72
CA GLU A 153 -10.31 22.74 4.49
C GLU A 153 -8.90 22.17 4.23
N ASP A 154 -8.12 22.85 3.39
CA ASP A 154 -6.73 22.47 3.11
C ASP A 154 -5.86 22.57 4.36
N LEU A 155 -6.07 23.58 5.21
CA LEU A 155 -5.38 23.73 6.49
C LEU A 155 -5.69 22.54 7.43
N GLU A 156 -6.96 22.13 7.54
CA GLU A 156 -7.32 21.00 8.41
C GLU A 156 -6.69 19.69 7.92
N VAL A 157 -6.66 19.47 6.61
CA VAL A 157 -5.98 18.32 6.01
C VAL A 157 -4.47 18.40 6.25
N ALA A 158 -3.85 19.58 6.10
CA ALA A 158 -2.42 19.77 6.35
C ALA A 158 -2.06 19.52 7.83
N ARG A 159 -2.86 19.99 8.77
CA ARG A 159 -2.67 19.71 10.22
C ARG A 159 -2.77 18.23 10.54
N THR A 160 -3.74 17.54 9.93
CA THR A 160 -3.91 16.10 10.12
C THR A 160 -2.69 15.35 9.59
N ALA A 161 -2.22 15.67 8.40
CA ALA A 161 -1.03 15.07 7.80
C ALA A 161 0.26 15.35 8.62
N ASP A 162 0.39 16.58 9.16
CA ASP A 162 1.52 16.94 10.04
C ASP A 162 1.51 16.13 11.34
N ALA A 163 0.34 15.97 11.97
CA ALA A 163 0.17 15.16 13.18
C ALA A 163 0.50 13.68 12.92
N GLU A 164 0.00 13.11 11.84
CA GLU A 164 0.31 11.73 11.41
C GLU A 164 1.81 11.55 11.12
N GLY A 165 2.44 12.56 10.49
CA GLY A 165 3.88 12.59 10.24
C GLY A 165 4.69 12.57 11.52
N ARG A 166 4.34 13.42 12.49
CA ARG A 166 4.98 13.44 13.82
C ARG A 166 4.84 12.10 14.54
N GLU A 167 3.64 11.52 14.54
CA GLU A 167 3.41 10.21 15.14
C GLU A 167 4.26 9.15 14.44
N ALA A 168 4.24 9.08 13.11
CA ALA A 168 4.99 8.11 12.34
C ALA A 168 6.50 8.23 12.55
N LEU A 169 7.05 9.45 12.65
CA LEU A 169 8.47 9.72 12.82
C LEU A 169 8.94 9.62 14.29
N SER A 170 8.01 9.65 15.24
CA SER A 170 8.30 9.36 16.65
C SER A 170 8.27 7.87 16.97
N ASP A 171 7.69 7.05 16.07
CA ASP A 171 7.55 5.61 16.28
C ASP A 171 8.89 4.88 16.05
N ALA A 172 9.32 4.14 17.06
CA ALA A 172 10.53 3.33 17.01
C ALA A 172 10.52 2.25 15.90
N ARG A 173 9.38 2.00 15.27
CA ARG A 173 9.25 1.02 14.18
C ARG A 173 10.17 1.30 12.99
N TYR A 174 10.51 2.57 12.73
CA TYR A 174 11.42 2.94 11.64
C TYR A 174 12.90 2.94 12.06
N GLY A 175 13.19 2.73 13.36
CA GLY A 175 14.55 2.69 13.89
C GLY A 175 15.28 4.04 13.86
N PHE A 176 14.54 5.14 13.66
CA PHE A 176 15.01 6.51 13.79
C PHE A 176 13.88 7.46 14.21
N THR A 177 14.23 8.58 14.75
CA THR A 177 13.32 9.67 15.09
C THR A 177 13.84 10.97 14.48
N CYS A 178 12.94 11.91 14.21
CA CYS A 178 13.29 13.26 13.79
C CYS A 178 13.09 14.22 14.98
N ASP A 179 14.07 15.07 15.23
CA ASP A 179 13.94 16.17 16.21
C ASP A 179 13.20 17.34 15.54
N VAL A 180 11.85 17.30 15.55
CA VAL A 180 10.98 18.31 14.93
C VAL A 180 9.85 18.71 15.86
#